data_89a62b0e6b9a454b284803100741888e
#
_entry.id   89a62b0e6b9a454b284803100741888e
#
_cell.length_a   1.000
_cell.length_b   1.000
_cell.length_c   1.000
_cell.angle_alpha   90.00
_cell.angle_beta   90.00
_cell.angle_gamma   90.00
#
_symmetry.space_group_name_H-M   'P 1'
#
loop_
_entity.id
_entity.type
_entity.pdbx_description
1 polymer ?
#
loop_
_entity_poly.entity_id
_entity_poly.type
_entity_poly.pdbx_seq_one_letter_code
_entity_poly.pdbx_strand_id
1 'polypeptide(L)'
;MKYLFLLFIALLVPSCRTMTPVPRTAAISPSLREKCFPPVSQSAFRAVHVIHATIRGQSSSFIGVTIADVSTDRIRATLLNIEGLVLMDAVDNEGKITLYQSMQPFNSGRFADGLFDDIRFMFFPPHGDLIDARVKADGTVACTWIDHGHVFEKNAAVSGETVIKEFDSDNKVMRRVKLSPPIINGFYKDMSMDSYYGSGGYSLSLELLEGEHLEHADGLFAP
;
A
#
# COMPACT_ATOMS: atom_id res chain seq x y z
N MET A 1 -56.69 29.24 19.26
CA MET A 1 -55.28 29.19 18.95
C MET A 1 -54.41 28.45 20.02
N LYS A 2 -54.95 27.41 20.69
CA LYS A 2 -54.17 26.68 21.75
C LYS A 2 -53.82 25.21 21.36
N TYR A 3 -54.23 24.74 20.21
CA TYR A 3 -54.01 23.34 19.77
C TYR A 3 -53.00 23.18 18.63
N LEU A 4 -52.43 24.29 18.12
CA LEU A 4 -51.46 24.24 17.01
C LEU A 4 -50.05 23.96 17.47
N PHE A 5 -49.78 24.05 18.79
CA PHE A 5 -48.45 23.88 19.38
C PHE A 5 -48.09 22.42 19.79
N LEU A 6 -49.12 21.56 19.86
CA LEU A 6 -48.96 20.16 20.27
C LEU A 6 -48.59 19.22 19.11
N LEU A 7 -48.74 19.69 17.86
CA LEU A 7 -48.48 18.85 16.66
C LEU A 7 -47.03 18.88 16.21
N PHE A 8 -46.17 19.77 16.78
CA PHE A 8 -44.80 19.94 16.34
C PHE A 8 -43.76 19.14 17.18
N ILE A 9 -44.18 18.53 18.29
CA ILE A 9 -43.28 17.78 19.20
C ILE A 9 -43.14 16.30 18.80
N ALA A 10 -44.01 15.77 17.92
CA ALA A 10 -44.04 14.36 17.57
C ALA A 10 -43.04 13.95 16.45
N LEU A 11 -42.24 14.89 15.88
CA LEU A 11 -41.35 14.62 14.73
C LEU A 11 -39.86 14.55 15.09
N LEU A 12 -39.48 14.64 16.35
CA LEU A 12 -38.13 14.46 16.80
C LEU A 12 -37.91 13.05 17.38
N VAL A 13 -38.22 12.02 16.63
CA VAL A 13 -37.74 10.69 16.95
C VAL A 13 -36.31 10.61 16.40
N PRO A 14 -35.24 10.61 17.25
CA PRO A 14 -33.90 10.33 16.77
C PRO A 14 -33.92 8.91 16.20
N SER A 15 -33.78 8.82 14.89
CA SER A 15 -33.53 7.55 14.21
C SER A 15 -32.19 7.02 14.70
N CYS A 16 -32.17 6.30 15.81
CA CYS A 16 -31.05 5.45 16.18
C CYS A 16 -30.88 4.44 15.03
N ARG A 17 -29.95 4.76 14.11
CA ARG A 17 -29.40 3.73 13.23
C ARG A 17 -28.75 2.70 14.16
N THR A 18 -29.48 1.62 14.43
CA THR A 18 -28.90 0.42 15.00
C THR A 18 -27.78 -0.01 14.06
N MET A 19 -26.52 0.20 14.49
CA MET A 19 -25.40 -0.46 13.89
C MET A 19 -25.70 -1.95 13.92
N THR A 20 -25.99 -2.54 12.77
CA THR A 20 -26.07 -3.99 12.64
C THR A 20 -24.72 -4.53 13.10
N PRO A 21 -24.69 -5.42 14.13
CA PRO A 21 -23.44 -6.01 14.55
C PRO A 21 -22.80 -6.68 13.32
N VAL A 22 -21.57 -6.31 13.02
CA VAL A 22 -20.76 -6.98 12.00
C VAL A 22 -20.79 -8.48 12.37
N PRO A 23 -21.28 -9.36 11.49
CA PRO A 23 -21.38 -10.77 11.80
C PRO A 23 -19.99 -11.25 12.18
N ARG A 24 -19.88 -11.94 13.35
CA ARG A 24 -18.65 -12.58 13.81
C ARG A 24 -18.08 -13.40 12.66
N THR A 25 -16.91 -13.05 12.24
CA THR A 25 -16.13 -13.62 11.14
C THR A 25 -16.17 -15.14 11.25
N ALA A 26 -16.76 -15.80 10.25
CA ALA A 26 -16.52 -17.23 10.04
C ALA A 26 -15.00 -17.40 9.94
N ALA A 27 -14.44 -18.40 10.61
CA ALA A 27 -12.99 -18.60 10.66
C ALA A 27 -12.45 -18.67 9.23
N ILE A 28 -11.59 -17.70 8.87
CA ILE A 28 -10.94 -17.65 7.55
C ILE A 28 -10.09 -18.90 7.40
N SER A 29 -10.31 -19.70 6.35
CA SER A 29 -9.54 -20.91 6.12
C SER A 29 -8.04 -20.57 5.91
N PRO A 30 -7.10 -21.41 6.42
CA PRO A 30 -5.67 -21.15 6.27
C PRO A 30 -5.24 -20.96 4.80
N SER A 31 -5.77 -21.77 3.88
CA SER A 31 -5.47 -21.68 2.45
C SER A 31 -5.97 -20.38 1.80
N LEU A 32 -7.07 -19.83 2.29
CA LEU A 32 -7.58 -18.56 1.80
C LEU A 32 -6.79 -17.39 2.41
N ARG A 33 -6.41 -17.51 3.68
CA ARG A 33 -5.54 -16.55 4.35
C ARG A 33 -4.22 -16.37 3.59
N GLU A 34 -3.56 -17.47 3.20
CA GLU A 34 -2.31 -17.46 2.45
C GLU A 34 -2.44 -16.68 1.13
N LYS A 35 -3.55 -16.81 0.41
CA LYS A 35 -3.82 -16.08 -0.84
C LYS A 35 -3.98 -14.57 -0.64
N CYS A 36 -4.22 -14.12 0.58
CA CYS A 36 -4.34 -12.71 0.90
C CYS A 36 -2.98 -11.99 0.94
N PHE A 37 -1.88 -12.70 1.13
CA PHE A 37 -0.55 -12.11 1.18
C PHE A 37 0.09 -12.01 -0.22
N PRO A 38 0.94 -11.00 -0.49
CA PRO A 38 1.67 -10.91 -1.76
C PRO A 38 2.71 -12.04 -1.88
N PRO A 39 3.06 -12.47 -3.09
CA PRO A 39 4.05 -13.53 -3.30
C PRO A 39 5.42 -13.25 -2.68
N VAL A 40 5.82 -11.98 -2.62
CA VAL A 40 7.12 -11.51 -2.10
C VAL A 40 7.15 -11.37 -0.57
N SER A 41 6.00 -11.53 0.11
CA SER A 41 5.82 -11.15 1.52
C SER A 41 6.53 -12.04 2.55
N GLN A 42 7.32 -13.02 2.15
CA GLN A 42 7.90 -14.01 3.08
C GLN A 42 9.43 -14.04 3.11
N SER A 43 10.12 -13.24 2.31
CA SER A 43 11.58 -13.28 2.22
C SER A 43 12.17 -11.90 2.00
N ALA A 44 13.49 -11.81 2.21
CA ALA A 44 14.23 -10.65 1.76
C ALA A 44 14.33 -10.65 0.23
N PHE A 45 14.32 -9.46 -0.36
CA PHE A 45 14.40 -9.29 -1.80
C PHE A 45 15.13 -8.03 -2.21
N ARG A 46 15.60 -8.02 -3.44
CA ARG A 46 16.06 -6.82 -4.16
C ARG A 46 15.20 -6.66 -5.42
N ALA A 47 14.75 -5.43 -5.68
CA ALA A 47 14.02 -5.10 -6.89
C ALA A 47 14.54 -3.76 -7.46
N VAL A 48 14.70 -3.72 -8.78
CA VAL A 48 15.07 -2.52 -9.53
C VAL A 48 13.94 -2.16 -10.48
N HIS A 49 13.48 -0.92 -10.41
CA HIS A 49 12.38 -0.42 -11.24
C HIS A 49 12.77 0.85 -11.98
N VAL A 50 12.29 1.01 -13.21
CA VAL A 50 12.07 2.33 -13.77
C VAL A 50 10.80 2.90 -13.16
N ILE A 51 10.88 4.10 -12.62
CA ILE A 51 9.77 4.79 -11.95
C ILE A 51 9.44 6.04 -12.76
N HIS A 52 8.19 6.16 -13.21
CA HIS A 52 7.64 7.39 -13.77
C HIS A 52 6.70 8.00 -12.73
N ALA A 53 7.07 9.15 -12.20
CA ALA A 53 6.28 9.86 -11.20
C ALA A 53 5.63 11.09 -11.83
N THR A 54 4.34 11.29 -11.60
CA THR A 54 3.60 12.49 -11.97
C THR A 54 3.06 13.16 -10.73
N ILE A 55 3.54 14.36 -10.45
CA ILE A 55 3.17 15.17 -9.28
C ILE A 55 2.68 16.52 -9.78
N ARG A 56 1.43 16.87 -9.50
CA ARG A 56 0.81 18.14 -9.94
C ARG A 56 0.96 18.40 -11.45
N GLY A 57 0.85 17.33 -12.26
CA GLY A 57 0.96 17.41 -13.72
C GLY A 57 2.41 17.51 -14.27
N GLN A 58 3.42 17.50 -13.41
CA GLN A 58 4.83 17.41 -13.81
C GLN A 58 5.29 15.97 -13.71
N SER A 59 5.92 15.45 -14.76
CA SER A 59 6.41 14.08 -14.81
C SER A 59 7.94 14.05 -14.78
N SER A 60 8.46 13.06 -14.06
CA SER A 60 9.90 12.78 -13.96
C SER A 60 10.11 11.26 -13.96
N SER A 61 11.29 10.84 -14.42
CA SER A 61 11.67 9.43 -14.46
C SER A 61 12.89 9.18 -13.59
N PHE A 62 12.89 8.04 -12.90
CA PHE A 62 13.92 7.64 -11.96
C PHE A 62 14.22 6.14 -12.11
N ILE A 63 15.34 5.72 -11.56
CA ILE A 63 15.64 4.31 -11.28
C ILE A 63 15.56 4.14 -9.77
N GLY A 64 14.69 3.26 -9.31
CA GLY A 64 14.56 2.89 -7.91
C GLY A 64 15.17 1.52 -7.65
N VAL A 65 16.04 1.43 -6.65
CA VAL A 65 16.54 0.16 -6.12
C VAL A 65 15.97 -0.01 -4.72
N THR A 66 15.19 -1.07 -4.53
CA THR A 66 14.61 -1.42 -3.24
C THR A 66 15.21 -2.73 -2.77
N ILE A 67 15.79 -2.73 -1.57
CA ILE A 67 16.16 -3.93 -0.84
C ILE A 67 15.27 -3.97 0.40
N ALA A 68 14.58 -5.08 0.60
CA ALA A 68 13.66 -5.19 1.72
C ALA A 68 13.78 -6.57 2.38
N ASP A 69 13.64 -6.59 3.69
CA ASP A 69 13.43 -7.79 4.48
C ASP A 69 12.09 -7.65 5.19
N VAL A 70 11.09 -8.34 4.66
CA VAL A 70 9.71 -8.27 5.18
C VAL A 70 9.60 -8.86 6.58
N SER A 71 10.47 -9.83 6.93
CA SER A 71 10.43 -10.51 8.23
C SER A 71 10.91 -9.62 9.38
N THR A 72 11.79 -8.68 9.08
CA THR A 72 12.39 -7.74 10.06
C THR A 72 11.94 -6.30 9.86
N ASP A 73 10.96 -6.04 8.96
CA ASP A 73 10.46 -4.71 8.59
C ASP A 73 11.60 -3.70 8.29
N ARG A 74 12.59 -4.15 7.51
CA ARG A 74 13.74 -3.33 7.10
C ARG A 74 13.69 -3.07 5.61
N ILE A 75 13.92 -1.81 5.22
CA ILE A 75 13.92 -1.38 3.82
C ILE A 75 15.12 -0.47 3.58
N ARG A 76 15.88 -0.72 2.51
CA ARG A 76 16.78 0.27 1.91
C ARG A 76 16.24 0.69 0.57
N ALA A 77 16.15 1.99 0.35
CA ALA A 77 15.70 2.57 -0.90
C ALA A 77 16.77 3.51 -1.45
N THR A 78 17.20 3.25 -2.68
CA THR A 78 18.11 4.12 -3.43
C THR A 78 17.37 4.65 -4.66
N LEU A 79 17.30 5.95 -4.80
CA LEU A 79 16.71 6.63 -5.95
C LEU A 79 17.82 7.28 -6.78
N LEU A 80 17.85 6.96 -8.08
CA LEU A 80 18.81 7.52 -9.03
C LEU A 80 18.06 8.27 -10.14
N ASN A 81 18.71 9.27 -10.73
CA ASN A 81 18.25 9.77 -12.00
C ASN A 81 18.62 8.79 -13.15
N ILE A 82 18.15 9.07 -14.36
CA ILE A 82 18.39 8.20 -15.53
C ILE A 82 19.87 8.13 -15.94
N GLU A 83 20.70 9.07 -15.50
CA GLU A 83 22.15 9.09 -15.75
C GLU A 83 22.93 8.31 -14.66
N GLY A 84 22.26 7.77 -13.64
CA GLY A 84 22.85 6.98 -12.56
C GLY A 84 23.35 7.81 -11.38
N LEU A 85 23.06 9.13 -11.32
CA LEU A 85 23.38 9.93 -10.14
C LEU A 85 22.42 9.58 -8.99
N VAL A 86 22.97 9.27 -7.82
CA VAL A 86 22.21 9.01 -6.61
C VAL A 86 21.54 10.30 -6.12
N LEU A 87 20.23 10.33 -6.13
CA LEU A 87 19.40 11.43 -5.63
C LEU A 87 19.06 11.25 -4.15
N MET A 88 18.88 9.99 -3.73
CA MET A 88 18.64 9.61 -2.33
C MET A 88 19.11 8.17 -2.10
N ASP A 89 19.73 7.93 -0.95
CA ASP A 89 19.97 6.60 -0.39
C ASP A 89 19.62 6.63 1.10
N ALA A 90 18.71 5.77 1.48
CA ALA A 90 18.15 5.76 2.83
C ALA A 90 17.80 4.34 3.28
N VAL A 91 17.82 4.13 4.58
CA VAL A 91 17.37 2.91 5.22
C VAL A 91 16.27 3.25 6.23
N ASP A 92 15.22 2.48 6.18
CA ASP A 92 14.23 2.41 7.24
C ASP A 92 14.39 1.09 8.00
N ASN A 93 14.57 1.19 9.29
CA ASN A 93 14.69 0.09 10.21
C ASN A 93 13.56 0.20 11.25
N GLU A 94 12.49 -0.56 11.05
CA GLU A 94 11.32 -0.58 11.94
C GLU A 94 10.72 0.81 12.20
N GLY A 95 10.61 1.65 11.15
CA GLY A 95 10.08 3.01 11.24
C GLY A 95 11.13 4.08 11.62
N LYS A 96 12.41 3.70 11.81
CA LYS A 96 13.51 4.64 12.03
C LYS A 96 14.28 4.88 10.75
N ILE A 97 14.05 6.01 10.11
CA ILE A 97 14.68 6.36 8.84
C ILE A 97 16.04 7.01 9.06
N THR A 98 17.04 6.53 8.32
CA THR A 98 18.39 7.10 8.23
C THR A 98 18.71 7.44 6.79
N LEU A 99 18.96 8.73 6.52
CA LEU A 99 19.39 9.21 5.20
C LEU A 99 20.94 9.16 5.15
N TYR A 100 21.48 8.35 4.24
CA TYR A 100 22.93 8.30 4.01
C TYR A 100 23.38 9.32 2.99
N GLN A 101 22.59 9.49 1.92
CA GLN A 101 22.81 10.49 0.89
C GLN A 101 21.46 11.04 0.45
N SER A 102 21.37 12.35 0.25
CA SER A 102 20.19 12.96 -0.33
C SER A 102 20.48 14.33 -0.93
N MET A 103 19.84 14.61 -2.06
CA MET A 103 19.89 15.90 -2.76
C MET A 103 18.50 16.57 -2.71
N GLN A 104 18.45 17.89 -2.82
CA GLN A 104 17.16 18.56 -2.97
C GLN A 104 16.45 18.13 -4.27
N PRO A 105 15.14 17.91 -4.24
CA PRO A 105 14.18 18.10 -3.14
C PRO A 105 13.99 16.84 -2.25
N PHE A 106 14.77 15.77 -2.44
CA PHE A 106 14.61 14.45 -1.82
C PHE A 106 15.15 14.38 -0.37
N ASN A 107 15.77 15.47 0.12
CA ASN A 107 16.41 15.53 1.45
C ASN A 107 15.44 15.87 2.59
N SER A 108 14.13 15.88 2.35
CA SER A 108 13.15 16.13 3.41
C SER A 108 12.72 14.83 4.08
N GLY A 109 12.63 14.81 5.41
CA GLY A 109 12.09 13.66 6.16
C GLY A 109 10.71 13.25 5.66
N ARG A 110 9.83 14.22 5.36
CA ARG A 110 8.49 13.94 4.81
C ARG A 110 8.52 13.18 3.48
N PHE A 111 9.51 13.45 2.61
CA PHE A 111 9.67 12.70 1.37
C PHE A 111 10.09 11.25 1.66
N ALA A 112 11.07 11.07 2.55
CA ALA A 112 11.55 9.74 2.93
C ALA A 112 10.43 8.93 3.62
N ASP A 113 9.69 9.53 4.57
CA ASP A 113 8.55 8.90 5.22
C ASP A 113 7.54 8.40 4.18
N GLY A 114 7.12 9.27 3.25
CA GLY A 114 6.17 8.92 2.19
C GLY A 114 6.68 7.83 1.26
N LEU A 115 7.96 7.86 0.89
CA LEU A 115 8.56 6.82 0.03
C LEU A 115 8.55 5.44 0.71
N PHE A 116 8.95 5.35 1.98
CA PHE A 116 8.94 4.07 2.69
C PHE A 116 7.53 3.56 2.94
N ASP A 117 6.57 4.43 3.23
CA ASP A 117 5.16 4.08 3.32
C ASP A 117 4.62 3.51 1.99
N ASP A 118 4.99 4.11 0.86
CA ASP A 118 4.59 3.63 -0.46
C ASP A 118 5.22 2.27 -0.79
N ILE A 119 6.51 2.07 -0.45
CA ILE A 119 7.18 0.79 -0.62
C ILE A 119 6.48 -0.29 0.22
N ARG A 120 6.16 -0.01 1.49
CA ARG A 120 5.39 -0.95 2.31
C ARG A 120 4.04 -1.26 1.70
N PHE A 121 3.31 -0.24 1.27
CA PHE A 121 1.98 -0.42 0.69
C PHE A 121 1.99 -1.29 -0.58
N MET A 122 3.07 -1.23 -1.39
CA MET A 122 3.20 -2.00 -2.62
C MET A 122 3.69 -3.44 -2.40
N PHE A 123 4.63 -3.64 -1.48
CA PHE A 123 5.40 -4.89 -1.38
C PHE A 123 5.16 -5.67 -0.10
N PHE A 124 4.71 -5.03 0.97
CA PHE A 124 4.51 -5.70 2.25
C PHE A 124 3.04 -6.13 2.42
N PRO A 125 2.78 -7.13 3.26
CA PRO A 125 1.42 -7.41 3.66
C PRO A 125 0.86 -6.19 4.41
N PRO A 126 -0.42 -5.85 4.22
CA PRO A 126 -1.05 -4.82 5.02
C PRO A 126 -0.89 -5.11 6.51
N HIS A 127 -0.56 -4.08 7.29
CA HIS A 127 -0.58 -4.17 8.73
C HIS A 127 -2.01 -4.36 9.25
N GLY A 128 -2.16 -4.77 10.51
CA GLY A 128 -3.45 -4.93 11.15
C GLY A 128 -4.10 -6.30 10.99
N ASP A 129 -5.36 -6.38 11.37
CA ASP A 129 -6.11 -7.63 11.43
C ASP A 129 -6.81 -7.94 10.11
N LEU A 130 -6.58 -9.13 9.55
CA LEU A 130 -7.35 -9.65 8.43
C LEU A 130 -8.76 -10.02 8.94
N ILE A 131 -9.76 -9.20 8.57
CA ILE A 131 -11.13 -9.32 9.06
C ILE A 131 -12.06 -10.05 8.10
N ASP A 132 -11.76 -10.07 6.81
CA ASP A 132 -12.52 -10.79 5.78
C ASP A 132 -11.62 -11.34 4.70
N ALA A 133 -11.93 -12.56 4.25
CA ALA A 133 -11.33 -13.17 3.08
C ALA A 133 -12.35 -14.07 2.40
N ARG A 134 -12.56 -13.87 1.10
CA ARG A 134 -13.56 -14.61 0.32
C ARG A 134 -13.15 -14.75 -1.13
N VAL A 135 -13.69 -15.77 -1.79
CA VAL A 135 -13.65 -15.91 -3.24
C VAL A 135 -14.97 -15.41 -3.81
N LYS A 136 -14.92 -14.44 -4.70
CA LYS A 136 -16.08 -13.91 -5.42
C LYS A 136 -16.57 -14.89 -6.50
N ALA A 137 -17.77 -14.64 -7.05
CA ALA A 137 -18.35 -15.49 -8.09
C ALA A 137 -17.51 -15.58 -9.37
N ASP A 138 -16.71 -14.56 -9.67
CA ASP A 138 -15.78 -14.48 -10.79
C ASP A 138 -14.39 -15.12 -10.49
N GLY A 139 -14.24 -15.76 -9.33
CA GLY A 139 -13.01 -16.37 -8.87
C GLY A 139 -12.00 -15.39 -8.24
N THR A 140 -12.30 -14.09 -8.20
CA THR A 140 -11.44 -13.09 -7.55
C THR A 140 -11.33 -13.37 -6.05
N VAL A 141 -10.09 -13.40 -5.53
CA VAL A 141 -9.84 -13.44 -4.09
C VAL A 141 -9.90 -12.02 -3.55
N ALA A 142 -10.82 -11.78 -2.62
CA ALA A 142 -10.99 -10.49 -1.94
C ALA A 142 -10.61 -10.63 -0.46
N CYS A 143 -9.76 -9.74 0.01
CA CYS A 143 -9.26 -9.72 1.39
C CYS A 143 -9.39 -8.31 1.94
N THR A 144 -9.73 -8.20 3.23
CA THR A 144 -9.91 -6.90 3.91
C THR A 144 -9.20 -6.92 5.26
N TRP A 145 -8.41 -5.89 5.51
CA TRP A 145 -7.72 -5.66 6.79
C TRP A 145 -8.20 -4.35 7.41
N ILE A 146 -8.07 -4.25 8.73
CA ILE A 146 -8.25 -3.01 9.49
C ILE A 146 -6.98 -2.75 10.29
N ASP A 147 -6.43 -1.55 10.16
CA ASP A 147 -5.31 -1.05 10.93
C ASP A 147 -5.52 0.41 11.32
N HIS A 148 -5.54 0.71 12.64
CA HIS A 148 -5.66 2.07 13.19
C HIS A 148 -6.78 2.94 12.56
N GLY A 149 -7.91 2.32 12.18
CA GLY A 149 -9.05 3.01 11.56
C GLY A 149 -8.96 3.15 10.04
N HIS A 150 -7.88 2.69 9.42
CA HIS A 150 -7.77 2.53 7.98
C HIS A 150 -8.25 1.14 7.55
N VAL A 151 -8.89 1.08 6.40
CA VAL A 151 -9.32 -0.17 5.79
C VAL A 151 -8.48 -0.43 4.56
N PHE A 152 -7.94 -1.64 4.45
CA PHE A 152 -7.18 -2.10 3.29
C PHE A 152 -7.96 -3.19 2.59
N GLU A 153 -8.16 -3.05 1.29
CA GLU A 153 -8.78 -4.07 0.45
C GLU A 153 -7.81 -4.54 -0.63
N LYS A 154 -7.62 -5.86 -0.73
CA LYS A 154 -6.92 -6.51 -1.85
C LYS A 154 -7.90 -7.34 -2.64
N ASN A 155 -7.89 -7.17 -3.95
CA ASN A 155 -8.65 -7.97 -4.91
C ASN A 155 -7.67 -8.57 -5.93
N ALA A 156 -7.45 -9.89 -5.87
CA ALA A 156 -6.59 -10.63 -6.78
C ALA A 156 -7.48 -11.39 -7.78
N ALA A 157 -7.47 -10.97 -9.02
CA ALA A 157 -8.26 -11.58 -10.10
C ALA A 157 -7.61 -12.89 -10.60
N VAL A 158 -8.39 -13.75 -11.22
CA VAL A 158 -7.93 -14.98 -11.85
C VAL A 158 -6.91 -14.71 -12.98
N SER A 159 -7.01 -13.55 -13.63
CA SER A 159 -6.04 -13.07 -14.63
C SER A 159 -4.64 -12.81 -14.07
N GLY A 160 -4.47 -12.80 -12.75
CA GLY A 160 -3.23 -12.43 -12.07
C GLY A 160 -3.14 -10.94 -11.73
N GLU A 161 -4.03 -10.09 -12.25
CA GLU A 161 -4.10 -8.69 -11.83
C GLU A 161 -4.49 -8.59 -10.37
N THR A 162 -3.80 -7.74 -9.61
CA THR A 162 -4.13 -7.46 -8.22
C THR A 162 -4.33 -5.96 -8.01
N VAL A 163 -5.40 -5.60 -7.32
CA VAL A 163 -5.67 -4.21 -6.92
C VAL A 163 -5.71 -4.14 -5.40
N ILE A 164 -4.91 -3.23 -4.84
CA ILE A 164 -4.90 -2.92 -3.40
C ILE A 164 -5.41 -1.50 -3.24
N LYS A 165 -6.29 -1.27 -2.28
CA LYS A 165 -6.81 0.06 -1.93
C LYS A 165 -6.70 0.27 -0.44
N GLU A 166 -6.38 1.50 -0.07
CA GLU A 166 -6.48 2.01 1.29
C GLU A 166 -7.60 3.03 1.38
N PHE A 167 -8.40 2.94 2.43
CA PHE A 167 -9.50 3.86 2.71
C PHE A 167 -9.29 4.51 4.06
N ASP A 168 -9.68 5.77 4.19
CA ASP A 168 -9.75 6.46 5.47
C ASP A 168 -11.02 6.09 6.26
N SER A 169 -11.17 6.70 7.43
CA SER A 169 -12.34 6.52 8.31
C SER A 169 -13.66 6.92 7.67
N ASP A 170 -13.64 7.78 6.65
CA ASP A 170 -14.82 8.23 5.90
C ASP A 170 -15.11 7.35 4.68
N ASN A 171 -14.40 6.21 4.55
CA ASN A 171 -14.49 5.28 3.43
C ASN A 171 -14.11 5.90 2.07
N LYS A 172 -13.23 6.88 2.08
CA LYS A 172 -12.66 7.50 0.89
C LYS A 172 -11.35 6.83 0.54
N VAL A 173 -11.15 6.52 -0.75
CA VAL A 173 -9.89 5.96 -1.23
C VAL A 173 -8.76 6.99 -1.04
N MET A 174 -7.74 6.60 -0.30
CA MET A 174 -6.53 7.38 -0.05
C MET A 174 -5.39 6.99 -0.97
N ARG A 175 -5.22 5.69 -1.19
CA ARG A 175 -4.22 5.13 -2.13
C ARG A 175 -4.83 3.95 -2.88
N ARG A 176 -4.32 3.73 -4.08
CA ARG A 176 -4.66 2.57 -4.90
C ARG A 176 -3.40 2.09 -5.60
N VAL A 177 -3.12 0.81 -5.48
CA VAL A 177 -2.07 0.12 -6.26
C VAL A 177 -2.73 -0.88 -7.18
N LYS A 178 -2.24 -0.93 -8.41
CA LYS A 178 -2.56 -1.95 -9.40
C LYS A 178 -1.27 -2.67 -9.75
N LEU A 179 -1.27 -3.98 -9.59
CA LEU A 179 -0.18 -4.88 -9.90
C LEU A 179 -0.60 -5.71 -11.12
N SER A 180 0.15 -5.62 -12.20
CA SER A 180 -0.22 -6.24 -13.49
C SER A 180 0.73 -7.37 -13.85
N PRO A 181 0.23 -8.52 -14.33
CA PRO A 181 1.07 -9.59 -14.85
C PRO A 181 1.83 -9.14 -16.11
N PRO A 182 2.91 -9.87 -16.52
CA PRO A 182 3.34 -11.13 -15.96
C PRO A 182 4.04 -10.98 -14.59
N ILE A 183 4.09 -12.09 -13.84
CA ILE A 183 4.88 -12.20 -12.61
C ILE A 183 6.19 -12.90 -12.98
N ILE A 184 7.32 -12.25 -12.68
CA ILE A 184 8.68 -12.72 -12.97
C ILE A 184 9.39 -12.94 -11.64
N ASN A 185 9.78 -14.17 -11.33
CA ASN A 185 10.41 -14.54 -10.06
C ASN A 185 9.63 -14.05 -8.81
N GLY A 186 8.30 -14.07 -8.87
CA GLY A 186 7.45 -13.59 -7.79
C GLY A 186 7.14 -12.08 -7.82
N PHE A 187 7.76 -11.30 -8.71
CA PHE A 187 7.56 -9.86 -8.85
C PHE A 187 6.64 -9.54 -10.02
N TYR A 188 5.75 -8.57 -9.85
CA TYR A 188 4.95 -8.04 -10.95
C TYR A 188 5.82 -7.20 -11.89
N LYS A 189 5.66 -7.43 -13.20
CA LYS A 189 6.40 -6.68 -14.24
C LYS A 189 6.04 -5.21 -14.22
N ASP A 190 4.74 -4.92 -14.13
CA ASP A 190 4.22 -3.57 -14.17
C ASP A 190 3.37 -3.28 -12.93
N MET A 191 3.61 -2.15 -12.32
CA MET A 191 2.85 -1.66 -11.18
C MET A 191 2.48 -0.20 -11.38
N SER A 192 1.33 0.21 -10.88
CA SER A 192 0.96 1.62 -10.80
C SER A 192 0.36 1.94 -9.45
N MET A 193 0.61 3.15 -8.96
CA MET A 193 0.04 3.65 -7.73
C MET A 193 -0.52 5.05 -7.94
N ASP A 194 -1.73 5.27 -7.43
CA ASP A 194 -2.35 6.57 -7.31
C ASP A 194 -2.49 6.91 -5.82
N SER A 195 -2.03 8.09 -5.42
CA SER A 195 -2.18 8.65 -4.09
C SER A 195 -3.07 9.88 -4.16
N TYR A 196 -4.08 9.94 -3.30
CA TYR A 196 -5.08 11.01 -3.26
C TYR A 196 -4.97 11.86 -1.99
N TYR A 197 -3.84 11.79 -1.28
CA TYR A 197 -3.63 12.56 -0.06
C TYR A 197 -3.64 14.07 -0.31
N GLY A 198 -4.55 14.77 0.36
CA GLY A 198 -4.65 16.23 0.33
C GLY A 198 -4.98 16.82 -1.04
N SER A 199 -4.58 18.09 -1.25
CA SER A 199 -4.80 18.85 -2.50
C SER A 199 -3.76 18.56 -3.60
N GLY A 200 -2.86 17.61 -3.40
CA GLY A 200 -1.69 17.39 -4.28
C GLY A 200 -1.36 15.92 -4.47
N GLY A 201 -2.34 15.10 -4.86
CA GLY A 201 -2.10 13.70 -5.20
C GLY A 201 -1.01 13.51 -6.24
N TYR A 202 -0.45 12.31 -6.30
CA TYR A 202 0.55 11.90 -7.29
C TYR A 202 0.23 10.53 -7.83
N SER A 203 0.80 10.21 -8.98
CA SER A 203 0.76 8.87 -9.55
C SER A 203 2.17 8.38 -9.87
N LEU A 204 2.38 7.09 -9.67
CA LEU A 204 3.60 6.37 -10.00
C LEU A 204 3.27 5.26 -10.98
N SER A 205 4.15 5.04 -11.96
CA SER A 205 4.18 3.84 -12.79
C SER A 205 5.57 3.23 -12.67
N LEU A 206 5.63 1.95 -12.33
CA LEU A 206 6.86 1.22 -12.10
C LEU A 206 6.95 0.06 -13.09
N GLU A 207 8.08 -0.03 -13.80
CA GLU A 207 8.41 -1.16 -14.63
C GLU A 207 9.60 -1.92 -14.02
N LEU A 208 9.43 -3.20 -13.75
CA LEU A 208 10.48 -4.05 -13.19
C LEU A 208 11.58 -4.29 -14.22
N LEU A 209 12.81 -3.92 -13.88
CA LEU A 209 14.03 -4.27 -14.62
C LEU A 209 14.64 -5.56 -14.09
N GLU A 210 14.73 -5.70 -12.77
CA GLU A 210 15.36 -6.82 -12.09
C GLU A 210 14.65 -7.11 -10.77
N GLY A 211 14.45 -8.39 -10.45
CA GLY A 211 13.87 -8.83 -9.18
C GLY A 211 14.49 -10.15 -8.76
N GLU A 212 14.98 -10.21 -7.52
CA GLU A 212 15.60 -11.40 -6.94
C GLU A 212 15.24 -11.57 -5.47
N HIS A 213 15.11 -12.82 -5.04
CA HIS A 213 15.01 -13.17 -3.63
C HIS A 213 16.41 -13.32 -3.03
N LEU A 214 16.58 -12.81 -1.81
CA LEU A 214 17.83 -12.83 -1.10
C LEU A 214 17.78 -13.86 0.03
N GLU A 215 18.80 -14.70 0.11
CA GLU A 215 18.92 -15.64 1.22
C GLU A 215 19.32 -14.94 2.53
N HIS A 216 20.15 -13.89 2.43
CA HIS A 216 20.61 -13.07 3.55
C HIS A 216 20.67 -11.60 3.13
N ALA A 217 20.06 -10.72 3.89
CA ALA A 217 20.03 -9.28 3.59
C ALA A 217 20.78 -8.41 4.61
N ASP A 218 21.25 -8.95 5.75
CA ASP A 218 21.76 -8.15 6.87
C ASP A 218 22.86 -7.17 6.47
N GLY A 219 23.82 -7.57 5.65
CA GLY A 219 24.93 -6.72 5.20
C GLY A 219 24.51 -5.62 4.21
N LEU A 220 23.32 -5.72 3.61
CA LEU A 220 22.86 -4.80 2.57
C LEU A 220 22.20 -3.53 3.13
N PHE A 221 21.89 -3.50 4.42
CA PHE A 221 21.30 -2.35 5.12
C PHE A 221 22.37 -1.47 5.79
N ALA A 222 23.62 -1.89 5.79
CA ALA A 222 24.73 -1.06 6.26
C ALA A 222 25.06 0.05 5.25
N PRO A 223 25.66 1.18 5.71
CA PRO A 223 26.08 2.28 4.84
C PRO A 223 27.15 1.86 3.84
#